data_f6cb18ce6e9cd3043b6d7b443d6cf3ab
#
_entry.id   f6cb18ce6e9cd3043b6d7b443d6cf3ab
#
_cell.length_a   1.000
_cell.length_b   1.000
_cell.length_c   1.000
_cell.angle_alpha   90.00
_cell.angle_beta   90.00
_cell.angle_gamma   90.00
#
_symmetry.space_group_name_H-M   'P 1'
#
loop_
_entity.id
_entity.type
_entity.pdbx_description
1 polymer ?
#
loop_
_entity_poly.entity_id
_entity_poly.type
_entity_poly.pdbx_seq_one_letter_code
_entity_poly.pdbx_strand_id
1 'polypeptide(L)'
;MSKKTYNKLVRDKIPEIIEADGKTPKTRILNNEEYLDELIKKLFEECEEFKADNSVEEMADIQEVLLAIAETLDIAPGKLAEVMAKKAVNRGAFKKRIYLESVE
;
A
#
# COMPACT_ATOMS: atom_id res chain seq x y z
N MET A 1 -21.01 -26.30 -0.73
CA MET A 1 -19.97 -25.38 -1.20
C MET A 1 -19.16 -24.81 -0.05
N SER A 2 -17.88 -24.78 -0.20
CA SER A 2 -17.01 -24.24 0.82
C SER A 2 -17.01 -22.69 0.75
N LYS A 3 -16.99 -22.10 1.93
CA LYS A 3 -16.90 -20.66 2.09
C LYS A 3 -15.45 -20.33 2.47
N LYS A 4 -14.83 -19.42 1.74
CA LYS A 4 -13.50 -18.95 2.06
C LYS A 4 -13.58 -17.52 2.59
N THR A 5 -13.01 -17.28 3.76
CA THR A 5 -13.04 -15.99 4.44
C THR A 5 -11.71 -15.28 4.26
N TYR A 6 -11.75 -14.02 3.80
CA TYR A 6 -10.56 -13.22 3.57
C TYR A 6 -10.41 -12.10 4.60
N ASN A 7 -11.50 -11.39 4.91
CA ASN A 7 -11.52 -10.26 5.86
C ASN A 7 -10.36 -9.30 5.63
N LYS A 8 -10.24 -8.82 4.38
CA LYS A 8 -9.18 -7.88 4.04
C LYS A 8 -9.63 -6.91 2.96
N LEU A 9 -8.96 -5.77 2.90
CA LEU A 9 -9.20 -4.76 1.90
C LEU A 9 -8.79 -5.28 0.52
N VAL A 10 -9.61 -5.01 -0.48
CA VAL A 10 -9.34 -5.41 -1.87
C VAL A 10 -9.49 -4.20 -2.79
N ARG A 11 -8.92 -4.29 -3.99
CA ARG A 11 -9.07 -3.24 -5.01
C ARG A 11 -10.52 -3.16 -5.47
N ASP A 12 -10.92 -1.99 -5.95
CA ASP A 12 -12.31 -1.64 -6.26
C ASP A 12 -13.02 -2.60 -7.21
N LYS A 13 -12.31 -3.16 -8.16
CA LYS A 13 -12.92 -4.04 -9.17
C LYS A 13 -12.91 -5.52 -8.80
N ILE A 14 -12.34 -5.87 -7.67
CA ILE A 14 -12.25 -7.28 -7.27
C ILE A 14 -13.63 -7.93 -7.11
N PRO A 15 -14.64 -7.27 -6.48
CA PRO A 15 -15.97 -7.89 -6.40
C PRO A 15 -16.57 -8.22 -7.77
N GLU A 16 -16.42 -7.32 -8.75
CA GLU A 16 -16.88 -7.56 -10.12
C GLU A 16 -16.17 -8.75 -10.76
N ILE A 17 -14.86 -8.86 -10.54
CA ILE A 17 -14.06 -9.96 -11.07
C ILE A 17 -14.51 -11.30 -10.48
N ILE A 18 -14.80 -11.32 -9.17
CA ILE A 18 -15.29 -12.51 -8.48
C ILE A 18 -16.65 -12.93 -9.04
N GLU A 19 -17.56 -11.97 -9.24
CA GLU A 19 -18.88 -12.24 -9.81
C GLU A 19 -18.77 -12.77 -11.24
N ALA A 20 -17.88 -12.19 -12.04
CA ALA A 20 -17.66 -12.67 -13.40
C ALA A 20 -17.13 -14.11 -13.44
N ASP A 21 -16.48 -14.56 -12.37
CA ASP A 21 -15.99 -15.93 -12.20
C ASP A 21 -17.06 -16.87 -11.61
N GLY A 22 -18.28 -16.42 -11.51
CA GLY A 22 -19.43 -17.23 -11.04
C GLY A 22 -19.52 -17.39 -9.54
N LYS A 23 -18.77 -16.60 -8.77
CA LYS A 23 -18.78 -16.66 -7.31
C LYS A 23 -19.51 -15.45 -6.73
N THR A 24 -19.88 -15.53 -5.47
CA THR A 24 -20.63 -14.48 -4.79
C THR A 24 -19.78 -13.81 -3.73
N PRO A 25 -19.31 -12.58 -3.96
CA PRO A 25 -18.56 -11.85 -2.94
C PRO A 25 -19.52 -11.26 -1.90
N LYS A 26 -19.09 -11.26 -0.65
CA LYS A 26 -19.78 -10.53 0.41
C LYS A 26 -18.85 -9.39 0.82
N THR A 27 -19.29 -8.15 0.64
CA THR A 27 -18.48 -6.96 0.88
C THR A 27 -19.20 -5.96 1.78
N ARG A 28 -18.43 -5.05 2.35
CA ARG A 28 -18.96 -3.87 3.02
C ARG A 28 -18.01 -2.71 2.81
N ILE A 29 -18.52 -1.50 2.98
CA ILE A 29 -17.70 -0.28 2.86
C ILE A 29 -17.26 0.14 4.27
N LEU A 30 -15.98 0.37 4.43
CA LEU A 30 -15.39 0.75 5.72
C LEU A 30 -15.58 2.24 6.00
N ASN A 31 -15.66 2.61 7.29
CA ASN A 31 -15.58 4.01 7.67
C ASN A 31 -14.11 4.45 7.58
N ASN A 32 -13.84 5.76 7.73
CA ASN A 32 -12.49 6.31 7.56
C ASN A 32 -11.46 5.70 8.50
N GLU A 33 -11.83 5.49 9.77
CA GLU A 33 -10.91 4.92 10.75
C GLU A 33 -10.52 3.49 10.43
N GLU A 34 -11.52 2.65 10.16
CA GLU A 34 -11.30 1.26 9.75
C GLU A 34 -10.49 1.19 8.44
N TYR A 35 -10.83 2.07 7.50
CA TYR A 35 -10.18 2.11 6.20
C TYR A 35 -8.69 2.40 6.34
N LEU A 36 -8.33 3.42 7.14
CA LEU A 36 -6.91 3.74 7.37
C LEU A 36 -6.18 2.57 8.00
N ASP A 37 -6.78 1.94 9.02
CA ASP A 37 -6.17 0.78 9.67
C ASP A 37 -5.93 -0.37 8.69
N GLU A 38 -6.91 -0.64 7.84
CA GLU A 38 -6.80 -1.72 6.85
C GLU A 38 -5.83 -1.39 5.73
N LEU A 39 -5.70 -0.12 5.35
CA LEU A 39 -4.69 0.32 4.39
C LEU A 39 -3.28 0.10 4.94
N ILE A 40 -3.06 0.41 6.22
CA ILE A 40 -1.75 0.22 6.84
C ILE A 40 -1.40 -1.28 6.90
N LYS A 41 -2.37 -2.12 7.25
CA LYS A 41 -2.18 -3.58 7.21
C LYS A 41 -1.84 -4.06 5.79
N LYS A 42 -2.54 -3.50 4.81
CA LYS A 42 -2.31 -3.81 3.41
C LYS A 42 -0.90 -3.42 2.98
N LEU A 43 -0.42 -2.28 3.45
CA LEU A 43 0.95 -1.82 3.17
C LEU A 43 1.98 -2.84 3.66
N PHE A 44 1.84 -3.33 4.89
CA PHE A 44 2.75 -4.35 5.42
C PHE A 44 2.67 -5.64 4.61
N GLU A 45 1.47 -6.06 4.23
CA GLU A 45 1.26 -7.26 3.41
C GLU A 45 1.98 -7.13 2.06
N GLU A 46 1.82 -5.98 1.38
CA GLU A 46 2.46 -5.75 0.09
C GLU A 46 3.98 -5.67 0.22
N CYS A 47 4.49 -5.14 1.32
CA CYS A 47 5.93 -5.12 1.59
C CYS A 47 6.48 -6.55 1.74
N GLU A 48 5.76 -7.44 2.43
CA GLU A 48 6.16 -8.84 2.55
C GLU A 48 6.15 -9.55 1.19
N GLU A 49 5.15 -9.27 0.38
CA GLU A 49 5.07 -9.83 -0.98
C GLU A 49 6.22 -9.33 -1.85
N PHE A 50 6.59 -8.06 -1.72
CA PHE A 50 7.72 -7.51 -2.44
C PHE A 50 9.04 -8.15 -1.99
N LYS A 51 9.18 -8.44 -0.72
CA LYS A 51 10.36 -9.13 -0.19
C LYS A 51 10.52 -10.51 -0.82
N ALA A 52 9.41 -11.21 -1.06
CA ALA A 52 9.42 -12.53 -1.69
C ALA A 52 9.61 -12.45 -3.21
N ASP A 53 9.10 -11.40 -3.83
CA ASP A 53 9.14 -11.21 -5.29
C ASP A 53 9.43 -9.75 -5.61
N ASN A 54 10.68 -9.43 -5.94
CA ASN A 54 11.13 -8.06 -6.20
C ASN A 54 10.68 -7.57 -7.59
N SER A 55 9.38 -7.64 -7.89
CA SER A 55 8.83 -7.27 -9.18
C SER A 55 8.29 -5.83 -9.20
N VAL A 56 8.15 -5.30 -10.41
CA VAL A 56 7.56 -3.96 -10.60
C VAL A 56 6.08 -3.99 -10.21
N GLU A 57 5.39 -5.10 -10.42
CA GLU A 57 3.98 -5.26 -10.04
C GLU A 57 3.81 -5.10 -8.53
N GLU A 58 4.68 -5.71 -7.73
CA GLU A 58 4.63 -5.58 -6.28
C GLU A 58 4.98 -4.17 -5.82
N MET A 59 5.90 -3.48 -6.49
CA MET A 59 6.18 -2.07 -6.22
C MET A 59 4.97 -1.20 -6.53
N ALA A 60 4.28 -1.48 -7.63
CA ALA A 60 3.07 -0.75 -8.00
C ALA A 60 1.97 -0.93 -6.95
N ASP A 61 1.82 -2.14 -6.41
CA ASP A 61 0.86 -2.42 -5.34
C ASP A 61 1.17 -1.60 -4.08
N ILE A 62 2.44 -1.52 -3.71
CA ILE A 62 2.88 -0.69 -2.56
C ILE A 62 2.52 0.78 -2.81
N GLN A 63 2.85 1.29 -3.98
CA GLN A 63 2.59 2.69 -4.33
C GLN A 63 1.09 3.02 -4.32
N GLU A 64 0.26 2.13 -4.83
CA GLU A 64 -1.19 2.31 -4.84
C GLU A 64 -1.74 2.42 -3.42
N VAL A 65 -1.25 1.59 -2.51
CA VAL A 65 -1.66 1.65 -1.10
C VAL A 65 -1.20 2.96 -0.46
N LEU A 66 0.03 3.39 -0.71
CA LEU A 66 0.54 4.66 -0.20
C LEU A 66 -0.30 5.85 -0.68
N LEU A 67 -0.71 5.82 -1.95
CA LEU A 67 -1.55 6.85 -2.52
C LEU A 67 -2.91 6.92 -1.81
N ALA A 68 -3.53 5.76 -1.58
CA ALA A 68 -4.80 5.69 -0.86
C ALA A 68 -4.68 6.19 0.58
N ILE A 69 -3.57 5.88 1.25
CA ILE A 69 -3.29 6.38 2.61
C ILE A 69 -3.18 7.91 2.58
N ALA A 70 -2.44 8.46 1.62
CA ALA A 70 -2.28 9.91 1.49
C ALA A 70 -3.62 10.60 1.30
N GLU A 71 -4.49 10.07 0.45
CA GLU A 71 -5.84 10.61 0.24
C GLU A 71 -6.67 10.57 1.53
N THR A 72 -6.59 9.47 2.26
CA THR A 72 -7.35 9.30 3.51
C THR A 72 -6.89 10.30 4.58
N LEU A 73 -5.62 10.66 4.58
CA LEU A 73 -5.03 11.63 5.52
C LEU A 73 -5.11 13.07 5.01
N ASP A 74 -5.83 13.31 3.91
CA ASP A 74 -5.96 14.64 3.29
C ASP A 74 -4.62 15.27 2.90
N ILE A 75 -3.67 14.44 2.50
CA ILE A 75 -2.40 14.91 1.99
C ILE A 75 -2.61 15.29 0.52
N ALA A 76 -2.38 16.55 0.19
CA ALA A 76 -2.62 17.08 -1.15
C ALA A 76 -1.75 16.37 -2.19
N PRO A 77 -2.27 16.18 -3.42
CA PRO A 77 -1.46 15.64 -4.52
C PRO A 77 -0.18 16.46 -4.70
N GLY A 78 0.93 15.79 -4.82
CA GLY A 78 2.23 16.43 -4.95
C GLY A 78 2.92 16.79 -3.65
N LYS A 79 2.19 16.83 -2.52
CA LYS A 79 2.81 17.16 -1.23
C LYS A 79 3.82 16.09 -0.80
N LEU A 80 3.50 14.84 -1.02
CA LEU A 80 4.42 13.73 -0.72
C LEU A 80 5.68 13.85 -1.57
N ALA A 81 5.54 14.11 -2.87
CA ALA A 81 6.67 14.30 -3.77
C ALA A 81 7.53 15.50 -3.36
N GLU A 82 6.90 16.60 -2.94
CA GLU A 82 7.59 17.80 -2.47
C GLU A 82 8.44 17.51 -1.23
N VAL A 83 7.87 16.79 -0.25
CA VAL A 83 8.59 16.42 0.98
C VAL A 83 9.73 15.46 0.67
N MET A 84 9.51 14.50 -0.22
CA MET A 84 10.55 13.58 -0.67
C MET A 84 11.73 14.34 -1.31
N ALA A 85 11.43 15.31 -2.17
CA ALA A 85 12.47 16.11 -2.83
C ALA A 85 13.28 16.93 -1.81
N LYS A 86 12.62 17.55 -0.84
CA LYS A 86 13.30 18.31 0.21
C LYS A 86 14.21 17.44 1.06
N LYS A 87 13.75 16.26 1.43
CA LYS A 87 14.57 15.31 2.19
C LYS A 87 15.77 14.84 1.38
N ALA A 88 15.60 14.62 0.08
CA ALA A 88 16.70 14.22 -0.79
C ALA A 88 17.77 15.32 -0.90
N VAL A 89 17.37 16.59 -0.94
CA VAL A 89 18.30 17.73 -0.94
C VAL A 89 19.04 17.81 0.39
N ASN A 90 18.33 17.71 1.51
CA ASN A 90 18.91 17.92 2.84
C ASN A 90 19.69 16.73 3.37
N ARG A 91 19.25 15.52 3.09
CA ARG A 91 19.83 14.28 3.66
C ARG A 91 20.39 13.33 2.61
N GLY A 92 20.15 13.60 1.35
CA GLY A 92 20.48 12.71 0.25
C GLY A 92 19.45 11.62 0.03
N ALA A 93 19.60 10.90 -1.05
CA ALA A 93 18.84 9.69 -1.32
C ALA A 93 19.68 8.49 -0.83
N PHE A 94 19.54 7.32 -1.43
CA PHE A 94 20.23 6.11 -0.98
C PHE A 94 21.28 5.60 -1.97
N LYS A 95 21.71 6.44 -2.91
CA LYS A 95 22.57 6.01 -4.03
C LYS A 95 23.97 5.61 -3.61
N LYS A 96 24.48 6.14 -2.50
CA LYS A 96 25.83 5.84 -2.03
C LYS A 96 25.92 4.54 -1.23
N ARG A 97 24.82 3.87 -0.95
CA ARG A 97 24.76 2.58 -0.26
C ARG A 97 25.41 2.60 1.14
N ILE A 98 25.27 3.73 1.83
CA ILE A 98 25.90 3.92 3.14
C ILE A 98 25.13 3.15 4.21
N TYR A 99 25.85 2.27 4.90
CA TYR A 99 25.32 1.54 6.06
C TYR A 99 26.02 2.07 7.29
N LEU A 100 25.29 2.74 8.17
CA LEU A 100 25.86 3.34 9.37
C LEU A 100 26.03 2.26 10.44
N GLU A 101 27.29 1.93 10.77
CA GLU A 101 27.58 0.90 11.76
C GLU A 101 27.57 1.45 13.19
N SER A 102 28.13 2.64 13.40
CA SER A 102 28.19 3.24 14.74
C SER A 102 28.46 4.74 14.68
N VAL A 103 28.25 5.39 15.79
CA VAL A 103 28.61 6.80 15.99
C VAL A 103 29.38 6.87 17.31
N GLU A 104 30.53 7.51 17.26
CA GLU A 104 31.34 7.72 18.44
C GLU A 104 31.27 9.14 18.98
#